data_799cb6d470c7c37f3a2cf128bf6d0dbf
#
_entry.id   799cb6d470c7c37f3a2cf128bf6d0dbf
#
_cell.length_a   1.000
_cell.length_b   1.000
_cell.length_c   1.000
_cell.angle_alpha   90.00
_cell.angle_beta   90.00
_cell.angle_gamma   90.00
#
_symmetry.space_group_name_H-M   'P 1'
#
loop_
_entity.id
_entity.type
_entity.pdbx_description
1 polymer ?
#
loop_
_entity_poly.entity_id
_entity_poly.type
_entity_poly.pdbx_seq_one_letter_code
_entity_poly.pdbx_strand_id
1 'polypeptide(L)'
;MHPLLPIPTELSFEPINLCNAKCYCCPYAWLGESKEYRGKKMSAEQIKKLMNDFASLLKKYKVKPWTAHVQPWRFSDPLVCPDLELILKIADENQIQVTITTNGISFTEKNCKIISKYKHLIKKMNISIIGLNAEDIKKYMGVNWEVTKKRFINAKKKFPEVSELMRIGIKDGLDKPISGEKAKELKKEFQNYTLGKVKIKQGWLHNRMSQGDGVWTKPKHFVINENQFVQGCVMDMGKILRRIEILVDGTAVLCCDDATKLTDYGNVFELGIEKVWKNLQEEHKLIYDRVYSEAKKKLICNTCSRATFKIKEDQASTITGNQNTVLSMFNS
;
A
#
# COMPACT_ATOMS: atom_id res chain seq x y z
N MET A 1 13.06 -8.95 25.47
CA MET A 1 13.43 -8.84 24.05
C MET A 1 12.45 -7.89 23.40
N HIS A 2 12.90 -6.90 22.63
CA HIS A 2 12.00 -5.92 21.99
C HIS A 2 11.14 -6.66 20.95
N PRO A 3 9.81 -6.48 20.90
CA PRO A 3 8.92 -7.25 20.03
C PRO A 3 8.96 -6.83 18.56
N LEU A 4 9.93 -6.03 18.15
CA LEU A 4 10.14 -5.71 16.74
C LEU A 4 10.64 -6.92 15.98
N LEU A 5 10.12 -7.12 14.78
CA LEU A 5 10.54 -8.22 13.93
C LEU A 5 12.00 -8.05 13.51
N PRO A 6 12.83 -9.12 13.56
CA PRO A 6 14.23 -9.05 13.15
C PRO A 6 14.39 -8.71 11.66
N ILE A 7 13.38 -9.00 10.85
CA ILE A 7 13.32 -8.74 9.41
C ILE A 7 11.91 -8.30 8.99
N PRO A 8 11.75 -7.63 7.84
CA PRO A 8 10.43 -7.38 7.29
C PRO A 8 9.79 -8.69 6.81
N THR A 9 8.49 -8.81 6.99
CA THR A 9 7.68 -9.91 6.41
C THR A 9 6.79 -9.43 5.27
N GLU A 10 6.75 -8.14 5.02
CA GLU A 10 6.09 -7.52 3.87
C GLU A 10 7.09 -6.65 3.11
N LEU A 11 7.25 -6.93 1.82
CA LEU A 11 8.02 -6.13 0.88
C LEU A 11 7.05 -5.33 0.00
N SER A 12 6.99 -4.01 0.19
CA SER A 12 6.29 -3.10 -0.70
C SER A 12 7.33 -2.32 -1.50
N PHE A 13 7.25 -2.36 -2.81
CA PHE A 13 8.21 -1.66 -3.65
C PHE A 13 7.55 -1.11 -4.91
N GLU A 14 8.16 -0.10 -5.49
CA GLU A 14 7.68 0.59 -6.69
C GLU A 14 8.51 0.14 -7.91
N PRO A 15 8.11 -0.94 -8.62
CA PRO A 15 8.88 -1.42 -9.79
C PRO A 15 8.87 -0.41 -10.94
N ILE A 16 7.85 0.45 -10.97
CA ILE A 16 7.69 1.53 -11.93
C ILE A 16 6.87 2.65 -11.27
N ASN A 17 7.23 3.89 -11.51
CA ASN A 17 6.46 5.04 -11.04
C ASN A 17 5.57 5.62 -12.16
N LEU A 18 4.80 4.75 -12.81
CA LEU A 18 3.82 5.10 -13.85
C LEU A 18 2.43 4.64 -13.43
N CYS A 19 1.42 5.47 -13.70
CA CYS A 19 0.03 5.13 -13.54
C CYS A 19 -0.77 5.65 -14.74
N ASN A 20 -1.76 4.90 -15.16
CA ASN A 20 -2.69 5.27 -16.23
C ASN A 20 -3.95 5.99 -15.71
N ALA A 21 -3.99 6.32 -14.40
CA ALA A 21 -4.99 7.18 -13.78
C ALA A 21 -4.31 8.44 -13.22
N LYS A 22 -5.09 9.50 -13.04
CA LYS A 22 -4.67 10.78 -12.44
C LYS A 22 -5.56 11.11 -11.24
N CYS A 23 -5.61 10.17 -10.28
CA CYS A 23 -6.44 10.37 -9.10
C CYS A 23 -5.98 11.62 -8.36
N TYR A 24 -6.89 12.60 -8.21
CA TYR A 24 -6.59 13.90 -7.57
C TYR A 24 -5.95 13.76 -6.19
N CYS A 25 -6.21 12.63 -5.53
CA CYS A 25 -5.75 12.30 -4.19
C CYS A 25 -4.42 11.52 -4.15
N CYS A 26 -3.86 11.20 -5.27
CA CYS A 26 -2.65 10.41 -5.34
C CYS A 26 -1.43 11.33 -5.54
N PRO A 27 -0.34 11.11 -4.83
CA PRO A 27 0.92 11.81 -5.09
C PRO A 27 1.33 11.78 -6.56
N TYR A 28 1.01 10.72 -7.27
CA TYR A 28 1.25 10.63 -8.71
C TYR A 28 0.63 11.79 -9.51
N ALA A 29 -0.52 12.32 -9.10
CA ALA A 29 -1.18 13.41 -9.83
C ALA A 29 -0.47 14.76 -9.63
N TRP A 30 0.08 15.04 -8.46
CA TRP A 30 0.71 16.32 -8.13
C TRP A 30 2.24 16.29 -8.11
N LEU A 31 2.89 15.15 -7.81
CA LEU A 31 4.34 14.96 -8.02
C LEU A 31 4.66 14.65 -9.49
N GLY A 32 3.71 14.10 -10.20
CA GLY A 32 3.91 13.54 -11.51
C GLY A 32 4.23 14.53 -12.62
N GLU A 33 4.25 15.82 -12.38
CA GLU A 33 4.75 16.84 -13.35
C GLU A 33 6.27 17.03 -13.24
N SER A 34 6.88 16.59 -12.14
CA SER A 34 8.33 16.62 -11.97
C SER A 34 8.99 15.54 -12.84
N LYS A 35 9.91 15.94 -13.72
CA LYS A 35 10.72 15.03 -14.54
C LYS A 35 11.55 14.06 -13.67
N GLU A 36 11.83 14.42 -12.44
CA GLU A 36 12.58 13.59 -11.49
C GLU A 36 11.76 12.42 -10.96
N TYR A 37 10.44 12.56 -10.91
CA TYR A 37 9.55 11.56 -10.35
C TYR A 37 8.97 10.61 -11.40
N ARG A 38 8.61 11.09 -12.60
CA ARG A 38 7.89 10.30 -13.63
C ARG A 38 8.79 9.41 -14.47
N GLY A 39 8.24 8.25 -14.84
CA GLY A 39 8.77 7.41 -15.91
C GLY A 39 10.02 6.62 -15.54
N LYS A 40 10.39 6.61 -14.27
CA LYS A 40 11.45 5.72 -13.77
C LYS A 40 10.92 4.32 -13.58
N LYS A 41 11.76 3.33 -13.83
CA LYS A 41 11.47 1.94 -13.51
C LYS A 41 12.74 1.26 -13.00
N MET A 42 12.55 0.27 -12.15
CA MET A 42 13.62 -0.67 -11.82
C MET A 42 13.98 -1.50 -13.05
N SER A 43 15.26 -1.85 -13.22
CA SER A 43 15.63 -2.84 -14.20
C SER A 43 15.15 -4.24 -13.79
N ALA A 44 15.09 -5.15 -14.75
CA ALA A 44 14.73 -6.55 -14.45
C ALA A 44 15.72 -7.17 -13.44
N GLU A 45 17.01 -6.78 -13.51
CA GLU A 45 18.07 -7.22 -12.58
C GLU A 45 17.84 -6.66 -11.17
N GLN A 46 17.44 -5.39 -11.06
CA GLN A 46 17.10 -4.77 -9.78
C GLN A 46 15.90 -5.46 -9.13
N ILE A 47 14.85 -5.74 -9.91
CA ILE A 47 13.66 -6.48 -9.42
C ILE A 47 14.06 -7.89 -8.96
N LYS A 48 14.86 -8.62 -9.77
CA LYS A 48 15.35 -9.95 -9.40
C LYS A 48 16.16 -9.90 -8.12
N LYS A 49 17.14 -8.99 -8.05
CA LYS A 49 17.98 -8.82 -6.87
C LYS A 49 17.14 -8.56 -5.62
N LEU A 50 16.27 -7.56 -5.67
CA LEU A 50 15.43 -7.16 -4.54
C LEU A 50 14.57 -8.32 -4.01
N MET A 51 13.89 -9.03 -4.90
CA MET A 51 12.98 -10.11 -4.52
C MET A 51 13.73 -11.35 -4.03
N ASN A 52 14.88 -11.69 -4.64
CA ASN A 52 15.70 -12.80 -4.21
C ASN A 52 16.43 -12.50 -2.89
N ASP A 53 16.89 -11.27 -2.66
CA ASP A 53 17.45 -10.84 -1.37
C ASP A 53 16.38 -10.95 -0.27
N PHE A 54 15.13 -10.55 -0.54
CA PHE A 54 14.03 -10.72 0.39
C PHE A 54 13.74 -12.19 0.70
N ALA A 55 13.65 -13.04 -0.33
CA ALA A 55 13.44 -14.48 -0.16
C ALA A 55 14.58 -15.15 0.65
N SER A 56 15.83 -14.77 0.36
CA SER A 56 17.02 -15.25 1.08
C SER A 56 16.99 -14.83 2.54
N LEU A 57 16.52 -13.63 2.83
CA LEU A 57 16.36 -13.11 4.18
C LEU A 57 15.29 -13.92 4.95
N LEU A 58 14.14 -14.20 4.33
CA LEU A 58 13.10 -15.07 4.92
C LEU A 58 13.67 -16.44 5.27
N LYS A 59 14.43 -17.05 4.36
CA LYS A 59 15.08 -18.34 4.58
C LYS A 59 16.09 -18.29 5.71
N LYS A 60 16.98 -17.27 5.73
CA LYS A 60 17.99 -17.06 6.79
C LYS A 60 17.36 -17.03 8.18
N TYR A 61 16.20 -16.36 8.32
CA TYR A 61 15.50 -16.19 9.58
C TYR A 61 14.38 -17.24 9.81
N LYS A 62 14.34 -18.29 8.98
CA LYS A 62 13.37 -19.40 9.07
C LYS A 62 11.90 -18.96 9.04
N VAL A 63 11.60 -17.83 8.35
CA VAL A 63 10.23 -17.38 8.14
C VAL A 63 9.62 -18.20 7.00
N LYS A 64 8.42 -18.73 7.22
CA LYS A 64 7.69 -19.49 6.20
C LYS A 64 7.30 -18.55 5.03
N PRO A 65 7.76 -18.78 3.79
CA PRO A 65 7.56 -17.83 2.68
C PRO A 65 6.09 -17.47 2.42
N TRP A 66 5.17 -18.44 2.56
CA TRP A 66 3.73 -18.21 2.36
C TRP A 66 3.08 -17.34 3.43
N THR A 67 3.78 -16.99 4.51
CA THR A 67 3.33 -15.99 5.49
C THR A 67 3.81 -14.60 5.13
N ALA A 68 4.81 -14.49 4.24
CA ALA A 68 5.33 -13.23 3.74
C ALA A 68 4.54 -12.72 2.53
N HIS A 69 4.64 -11.43 2.28
CA HIS A 69 3.88 -10.77 1.21
C HIS A 69 4.75 -9.82 0.40
N VAL A 70 4.52 -9.81 -0.91
CA VAL A 70 5.04 -8.80 -1.82
C VAL A 70 3.91 -7.93 -2.33
N GLN A 71 4.14 -6.61 -2.37
CA GLN A 71 3.24 -5.60 -2.90
C GLN A 71 3.98 -4.75 -3.92
N PRO A 72 3.94 -5.10 -5.24
CA PRO A 72 4.73 -4.42 -6.27
C PRO A 72 4.03 -3.15 -6.76
N TRP A 73 3.72 -2.24 -5.86
CA TRP A 73 3.06 -0.98 -6.16
C TRP A 73 3.20 0.02 -5.00
N ARG A 74 3.22 1.30 -5.35
CA ARG A 74 3.08 2.42 -4.40
C ARG A 74 2.18 3.49 -4.98
N PHE A 75 2.74 4.51 -5.64
CA PHE A 75 2.00 5.56 -6.35
C PHE A 75 1.88 5.27 -7.85
N SER A 76 1.89 4.01 -8.21
CA SER A 76 1.78 3.50 -9.58
C SER A 76 0.65 2.47 -9.68
N ASP A 77 0.41 1.97 -10.88
CA ASP A 77 -0.48 0.83 -11.09
C ASP A 77 0.36 -0.38 -11.53
N PRO A 78 0.35 -1.50 -10.80
CA PRO A 78 1.17 -2.67 -11.12
C PRO A 78 0.85 -3.29 -12.47
N LEU A 79 -0.38 -3.11 -12.98
CA LEU A 79 -0.79 -3.68 -14.27
C LEU A 79 -0.26 -2.88 -15.47
N VAL A 80 0.39 -1.73 -15.26
CA VAL A 80 1.15 -1.03 -16.31
C VAL A 80 2.62 -1.42 -16.32
N CYS A 81 3.09 -2.14 -15.31
CA CYS A 81 4.46 -2.58 -15.21
C CYS A 81 4.75 -3.68 -16.26
N PRO A 82 5.72 -3.48 -17.17
CA PRO A 82 6.05 -4.49 -18.18
C PRO A 82 6.63 -5.76 -17.54
N ASP A 83 7.24 -5.66 -16.37
CA ASP A 83 7.90 -6.73 -15.63
C ASP A 83 6.96 -7.43 -14.63
N LEU A 84 5.62 -7.24 -14.73
CA LEU A 84 4.65 -7.88 -13.85
C LEU A 84 4.79 -9.41 -13.83
N GLU A 85 4.97 -10.04 -15.00
CA GLU A 85 5.13 -11.49 -15.08
C GLU A 85 6.43 -11.96 -14.41
N LEU A 86 7.51 -11.22 -14.56
CA LEU A 86 8.77 -11.49 -13.89
C LEU A 86 8.61 -11.46 -12.36
N ILE A 87 7.92 -10.44 -11.83
CA ILE A 87 7.65 -10.31 -10.40
C ILE A 87 6.85 -11.50 -9.88
N LEU A 88 5.79 -11.87 -10.59
CA LEU A 88 4.94 -13.01 -10.19
C LEU A 88 5.70 -14.34 -10.30
N LYS A 89 6.54 -14.52 -11.33
CA LYS A 89 7.38 -15.70 -11.48
C LYS A 89 8.35 -15.86 -10.30
N ILE A 90 9.05 -14.80 -9.91
CA ILE A 90 9.99 -14.87 -8.77
C ILE A 90 9.25 -15.13 -7.46
N ALA A 91 8.06 -14.53 -7.29
CA ALA A 91 7.22 -14.80 -6.12
C ALA A 91 6.79 -16.27 -6.05
N ASP A 92 6.46 -16.89 -7.21
CA ASP A 92 6.10 -18.31 -7.33
C ASP A 92 7.27 -19.22 -6.97
N GLU A 93 8.43 -18.99 -7.58
CA GLU A 93 9.67 -19.75 -7.31
C GLU A 93 10.04 -19.76 -5.82
N ASN A 94 9.68 -18.68 -5.10
CA ASN A 94 9.96 -18.52 -3.68
C ASN A 94 8.74 -18.74 -2.77
N GLN A 95 7.57 -19.12 -3.32
CA GLN A 95 6.34 -19.36 -2.60
C GLN A 95 5.85 -18.15 -1.76
N ILE A 96 6.14 -16.94 -2.19
CA ILE A 96 5.77 -15.70 -1.51
C ILE A 96 4.42 -15.21 -2.05
N GLN A 97 3.52 -14.82 -1.16
CA GLN A 97 2.20 -14.31 -1.54
C GLN A 97 2.31 -12.90 -2.15
N VAL A 98 1.43 -12.59 -3.09
CA VAL A 98 1.36 -11.28 -3.74
C VAL A 98 0.02 -10.60 -3.44
N THR A 99 0.07 -9.30 -3.16
CA THR A 99 -1.12 -8.44 -3.11
C THR A 99 -1.02 -7.44 -4.26
N ILE A 100 -2.07 -7.33 -5.06
CA ILE A 100 -2.18 -6.37 -6.16
C ILE A 100 -3.19 -5.29 -5.73
N THR A 101 -2.85 -4.02 -5.95
CA THR A 101 -3.81 -2.91 -5.89
C THR A 101 -3.74 -2.13 -7.19
N THR A 102 -4.86 -1.99 -7.87
CA THR A 102 -4.96 -1.39 -9.19
C THR A 102 -6.22 -0.53 -9.32
N ASN A 103 -6.21 0.40 -10.26
CA ASN A 103 -7.40 1.15 -10.68
C ASN A 103 -8.30 0.35 -11.64
N GLY A 104 -7.83 -0.80 -12.14
CA GLY A 104 -8.57 -1.70 -13.02
C GLY A 104 -8.54 -1.33 -14.50
N ILE A 105 -7.96 -0.20 -14.90
CA ILE A 105 -7.89 0.20 -16.31
C ILE A 105 -7.11 -0.82 -17.15
N SER A 106 -6.08 -1.43 -16.59
CA SER A 106 -5.18 -2.35 -17.30
C SER A 106 -5.57 -3.82 -17.19
N PHE A 107 -6.84 -4.17 -16.96
CA PHE A 107 -7.34 -5.54 -17.13
C PHE A 107 -7.43 -5.90 -18.62
N THR A 108 -6.30 -5.85 -19.29
CA THR A 108 -6.15 -6.34 -20.68
C THR A 108 -6.16 -7.86 -20.69
N GLU A 109 -6.42 -8.48 -21.84
CA GLU A 109 -6.36 -9.93 -21.97
C GLU A 109 -4.98 -10.48 -21.63
N LYS A 110 -3.90 -9.78 -22.02
CA LYS A 110 -2.53 -10.11 -21.64
C LYS A 110 -2.37 -10.17 -20.11
N ASN A 111 -2.77 -9.11 -19.41
CA ASN A 111 -2.62 -9.06 -17.96
C ASN A 111 -3.51 -10.08 -17.24
N CYS A 112 -4.72 -10.34 -17.76
CA CYS A 112 -5.59 -11.38 -17.22
C CYS A 112 -4.95 -12.77 -17.37
N LYS A 113 -4.31 -13.09 -18.52
CA LYS A 113 -3.58 -14.35 -18.72
C LYS A 113 -2.43 -14.50 -17.71
N ILE A 114 -1.66 -13.43 -17.51
CA ILE A 114 -0.57 -13.43 -16.51
C ILE A 114 -1.12 -13.66 -15.11
N ILE A 115 -2.14 -12.92 -14.69
CA ILE A 115 -2.78 -13.06 -13.37
C ILE A 115 -3.35 -14.46 -13.17
N SER A 116 -4.04 -15.00 -14.18
CA SER A 116 -4.63 -16.35 -14.17
C SER A 116 -3.56 -17.42 -13.92
N LYS A 117 -2.41 -17.33 -14.62
CA LYS A 117 -1.28 -18.26 -14.47
C LYS A 117 -0.75 -18.32 -13.04
N TYR A 118 -0.70 -17.18 -12.33
CA TYR A 118 -0.16 -17.07 -10.98
C TYR A 118 -1.24 -16.83 -9.89
N LYS A 119 -2.51 -17.15 -10.18
CA LYS A 119 -3.63 -16.86 -9.28
C LYS A 119 -3.47 -17.42 -7.86
N HIS A 120 -2.82 -18.57 -7.73
CA HIS A 120 -2.60 -19.26 -6.47
C HIS A 120 -1.73 -18.49 -5.46
N LEU A 121 -0.89 -17.56 -5.97
CA LEU A 121 -0.07 -16.67 -5.14
C LEU A 121 -0.81 -15.41 -4.72
N ILE A 122 -1.87 -15.03 -5.46
CA ILE A 122 -2.51 -13.74 -5.27
C ILE A 122 -3.48 -13.79 -4.10
N LYS A 123 -3.02 -13.34 -2.95
CA LYS A 123 -3.83 -13.27 -1.73
C LYS A 123 -4.98 -12.28 -1.83
N LYS A 124 -4.75 -11.13 -2.48
CA LYS A 124 -5.73 -10.05 -2.65
C LYS A 124 -5.46 -9.30 -3.93
N MET A 125 -6.53 -9.00 -4.65
CA MET A 125 -6.51 -8.07 -5.77
C MET A 125 -7.52 -6.95 -5.50
N ASN A 126 -7.01 -5.83 -4.99
CA ASN A 126 -7.83 -4.67 -4.63
C ASN A 126 -7.99 -3.76 -5.85
N ILE A 127 -9.23 -3.44 -6.18
CA ILE A 127 -9.57 -2.45 -7.21
C ILE A 127 -10.06 -1.19 -6.49
N SER A 128 -9.42 -0.06 -6.75
CA SER A 128 -9.77 1.22 -6.12
C SER A 128 -10.55 2.08 -7.09
N ILE A 129 -11.81 2.40 -6.76
CA ILE A 129 -12.68 3.30 -7.50
C ILE A 129 -13.02 4.49 -6.62
N ILE A 130 -12.80 5.70 -7.16
CA ILE A 130 -13.16 6.98 -6.53
C ILE A 130 -14.19 7.66 -7.41
N GLY A 131 -15.41 7.74 -6.94
CA GLY A 131 -16.56 8.24 -7.66
C GLY A 131 -17.72 7.27 -7.63
N LEU A 132 -18.95 7.80 -7.73
CA LEU A 132 -20.19 7.04 -7.60
C LEU A 132 -20.87 6.79 -8.94
N ASN A 133 -20.38 7.43 -9.99
CA ASN A 133 -20.87 7.33 -11.37
C ASN A 133 -19.72 7.61 -12.37
N ALA A 134 -19.97 7.50 -13.66
CA ALA A 134 -18.97 7.67 -14.71
C ALA A 134 -18.35 9.09 -14.72
N GLU A 135 -19.14 10.11 -14.47
CA GLU A 135 -18.70 11.51 -14.44
C GLU A 135 -17.76 11.74 -13.24
N ASP A 136 -18.15 11.29 -12.06
CA ASP A 136 -17.32 11.35 -10.85
C ASP A 136 -16.00 10.62 -11.03
N ILE A 137 -16.02 9.40 -11.57
CA ILE A 137 -14.83 8.60 -11.83
C ILE A 137 -13.89 9.33 -12.80
N LYS A 138 -14.44 9.92 -13.86
CA LYS A 138 -13.65 10.77 -14.78
C LYS A 138 -13.06 11.98 -14.07
N LYS A 139 -13.86 12.67 -13.26
CA LYS A 139 -13.45 13.86 -12.51
C LYS A 139 -12.35 13.56 -11.49
N TYR A 140 -12.53 12.51 -10.69
CA TYR A 140 -11.65 12.23 -9.54
C TYR A 140 -10.47 11.32 -9.88
N MET A 141 -10.56 10.50 -10.92
CA MET A 141 -9.50 9.56 -11.31
C MET A 141 -8.91 9.82 -12.70
N GLY A 142 -9.54 10.68 -13.50
CA GLY A 142 -9.16 10.88 -14.91
C GLY A 142 -9.40 9.65 -15.78
N VAL A 143 -10.31 8.75 -15.38
CA VAL A 143 -10.53 7.44 -15.99
C VAL A 143 -11.81 7.43 -16.83
N ASN A 144 -11.75 6.84 -18.01
CA ASN A 144 -12.95 6.51 -18.78
C ASN A 144 -13.60 5.24 -18.19
N TRP A 145 -14.70 5.44 -17.47
CA TRP A 145 -15.40 4.36 -16.78
C TRP A 145 -15.94 3.30 -17.73
N GLU A 146 -16.49 3.69 -18.87
CA GLU A 146 -17.07 2.74 -19.81
C GLU A 146 -16.03 1.76 -20.37
N VAL A 147 -14.81 2.24 -20.63
CA VAL A 147 -13.68 1.38 -21.03
C VAL A 147 -13.30 0.42 -19.90
N THR A 148 -13.22 0.93 -18.67
CA THR A 148 -12.86 0.12 -17.49
C THR A 148 -13.93 -0.93 -17.20
N LYS A 149 -15.20 -0.56 -17.25
CA LYS A 149 -16.35 -1.45 -17.10
C LYS A 149 -16.34 -2.59 -18.12
N LYS A 150 -16.10 -2.28 -19.41
CA LYS A 150 -15.97 -3.30 -20.44
C LYS A 150 -14.85 -4.29 -20.16
N ARG A 151 -13.72 -3.83 -19.62
CA ARG A 151 -12.59 -4.70 -19.21
C ARG A 151 -12.95 -5.62 -18.05
N PHE A 152 -13.67 -5.11 -17.04
CA PHE A 152 -14.17 -5.95 -15.95
C PHE A 152 -15.14 -7.04 -16.45
N ILE A 153 -16.10 -6.66 -17.30
CA ILE A 153 -17.05 -7.61 -17.90
C ILE A 153 -16.32 -8.66 -18.74
N ASN A 154 -15.32 -8.24 -19.53
CA ASN A 154 -14.50 -9.15 -20.30
C ASN A 154 -13.68 -10.11 -19.41
N ALA A 155 -13.07 -9.59 -18.35
CA ALA A 155 -12.38 -10.42 -17.36
C ALA A 155 -13.33 -11.43 -16.71
N LYS A 156 -14.55 -11.00 -16.31
CA LYS A 156 -15.59 -11.89 -15.76
C LYS A 156 -15.97 -13.01 -16.71
N LYS A 157 -16.07 -12.72 -18.02
CA LYS A 157 -16.50 -13.69 -19.03
C LYS A 157 -15.38 -14.67 -19.45
N LYS A 158 -14.16 -14.13 -19.68
CA LYS A 158 -13.04 -14.91 -20.23
C LYS A 158 -12.08 -15.47 -19.21
N PHE A 159 -12.00 -14.85 -18.03
CA PHE A 159 -11.08 -15.17 -16.94
C PHE A 159 -11.83 -15.14 -15.60
N PRO A 160 -12.82 -16.02 -15.40
CA PRO A 160 -13.66 -16.00 -14.20
C PRO A 160 -12.84 -16.10 -12.92
N GLU A 161 -11.77 -16.88 -12.89
CA GLU A 161 -10.85 -17.02 -11.77
C GLU A 161 -10.11 -15.71 -11.41
N VAL A 162 -9.81 -14.87 -12.41
CA VAL A 162 -9.26 -13.53 -12.17
C VAL A 162 -10.33 -12.61 -11.59
N SER A 163 -11.54 -12.70 -12.11
CA SER A 163 -12.68 -11.91 -11.64
C SER A 163 -13.04 -12.24 -10.18
N GLU A 164 -12.93 -13.50 -9.75
CA GLU A 164 -13.15 -13.95 -8.36
C GLU A 164 -12.16 -13.34 -7.38
N LEU A 165 -10.92 -13.09 -7.81
CA LEU A 165 -9.89 -12.44 -7.00
C LEU A 165 -10.20 -10.97 -6.72
N MET A 166 -11.01 -10.31 -7.54
CA MET A 166 -11.28 -8.88 -7.47
C MET A 166 -11.98 -8.51 -6.16
N ARG A 167 -11.50 -7.43 -5.54
CA ARG A 167 -12.11 -6.79 -4.38
C ARG A 167 -12.29 -5.31 -4.69
N ILE A 168 -13.41 -4.98 -5.32
CA ILE A 168 -13.72 -3.60 -5.72
C ILE A 168 -14.09 -2.79 -4.48
N GLY A 169 -13.31 -1.74 -4.21
CA GLY A 169 -13.57 -0.77 -3.16
C GLY A 169 -13.98 0.57 -3.74
N ILE A 170 -15.22 0.98 -3.50
CA ILE A 170 -15.79 2.24 -4.00
C ILE A 170 -15.77 3.28 -2.88
N LYS A 171 -15.30 4.49 -3.19
CA LYS A 171 -15.32 5.66 -2.31
C LYS A 171 -15.98 6.84 -3.00
N ASP A 172 -16.66 7.66 -2.21
CA ASP A 172 -17.06 8.99 -2.65
C ASP A 172 -15.81 9.87 -2.87
N GLY A 173 -15.79 10.62 -3.98
CA GLY A 173 -14.68 11.52 -4.30
C GLY A 173 -14.60 12.76 -3.40
N LEU A 174 -15.69 13.11 -2.72
CA LEU A 174 -15.74 14.19 -1.73
C LEU A 174 -15.54 13.69 -0.30
N ASP A 175 -15.23 12.41 -0.14
CA ASP A 175 -15.04 11.74 1.15
C ASP A 175 -16.27 11.80 2.07
N LYS A 176 -17.44 11.91 1.46
CA LYS A 176 -18.71 11.89 2.17
C LYS A 176 -19.16 10.47 2.48
N PRO A 177 -19.86 10.25 3.59
CA PRO A 177 -20.54 8.98 3.84
C PRO A 177 -21.57 8.68 2.74
N ILE A 178 -21.52 7.47 2.18
CA ILE A 178 -22.49 7.01 1.21
C ILE A 178 -23.69 6.45 1.97
N SER A 179 -24.89 6.95 1.67
CA SER A 179 -26.14 6.49 2.33
C SER A 179 -26.34 4.99 2.19
N GLY A 180 -27.06 4.37 3.14
CA GLY A 180 -27.27 2.92 3.16
C GLY A 180 -27.96 2.40 1.89
N GLU A 181 -28.94 3.13 1.34
CA GLU A 181 -29.65 2.77 0.12
C GLU A 181 -28.74 2.93 -1.12
N LYS A 182 -28.08 4.07 -1.27
CA LYS A 182 -27.12 4.31 -2.33
C LYS A 182 -25.98 3.30 -2.31
N ALA A 183 -25.51 2.93 -1.13
CA ALA A 183 -24.49 1.90 -0.97
C ALA A 183 -24.97 0.53 -1.48
N LYS A 184 -26.23 0.17 -1.24
CA LYS A 184 -26.83 -1.08 -1.75
C LYS A 184 -26.94 -1.07 -3.27
N GLU A 185 -27.43 0.02 -3.86
CA GLU A 185 -27.53 0.19 -5.33
C GLU A 185 -26.16 0.05 -5.99
N LEU A 186 -25.16 0.81 -5.55
CA LEU A 186 -23.79 0.75 -6.07
C LEU A 186 -23.20 -0.65 -5.95
N LYS A 187 -23.39 -1.30 -4.81
CA LYS A 187 -22.92 -2.67 -4.61
C LYS A 187 -23.57 -3.62 -5.61
N LYS A 188 -24.87 -3.53 -5.85
CA LYS A 188 -25.61 -4.33 -6.82
C LYS A 188 -25.11 -4.06 -8.25
N GLU A 189 -24.94 -2.80 -8.62
CA GLU A 189 -24.43 -2.40 -9.93
C GLU A 189 -23.05 -2.99 -10.18
N PHE A 190 -22.09 -2.74 -9.29
CA PHE A 190 -20.71 -3.21 -9.47
C PHE A 190 -20.57 -4.73 -9.39
N GLN A 191 -21.49 -5.42 -8.71
CA GLN A 191 -21.53 -6.88 -8.68
C GLN A 191 -21.83 -7.48 -10.05
N ASN A 192 -22.47 -6.72 -10.97
CA ASN A 192 -22.65 -7.15 -12.34
C ASN A 192 -21.34 -7.26 -13.13
N TYR A 193 -20.31 -6.54 -12.70
CA TYR A 193 -19.03 -6.44 -13.42
C TYR A 193 -17.97 -7.43 -12.92
N THR A 194 -18.17 -8.07 -11.76
CA THR A 194 -17.19 -8.98 -11.15
C THR A 194 -17.86 -10.19 -10.52
N LEU A 195 -17.13 -11.31 -10.42
CA LEU A 195 -17.46 -12.46 -9.56
C LEU A 195 -16.93 -12.27 -8.12
N GLY A 196 -16.01 -11.30 -7.94
CA GLY A 196 -15.40 -11.01 -6.68
C GLY A 196 -16.25 -10.17 -5.72
N LYS A 197 -15.64 -9.59 -4.72
CA LYS A 197 -16.32 -8.87 -3.66
C LYS A 197 -16.37 -7.35 -3.95
N VAL A 198 -17.54 -6.75 -3.75
CA VAL A 198 -17.72 -5.30 -3.82
C VAL A 198 -17.92 -4.75 -2.41
N LYS A 199 -17.16 -3.73 -2.05
CA LYS A 199 -17.25 -3.03 -0.77
C LYS A 199 -17.39 -1.52 -0.99
N ILE A 200 -18.36 -0.93 -0.36
CA ILE A 200 -18.44 0.52 -0.21
C ILE A 200 -17.53 0.89 0.95
N LYS A 201 -16.52 1.70 0.67
CA LYS A 201 -15.56 2.16 1.68
C LYS A 201 -16.05 3.46 2.26
N GLN A 202 -16.42 3.43 3.52
CA GLN A 202 -16.61 4.62 4.34
C GLN A 202 -15.24 5.07 4.85
N GLY A 203 -15.02 6.36 4.95
CA GLY A 203 -13.82 6.90 5.58
C GLY A 203 -12.97 7.79 4.70
N TRP A 204 -12.08 8.48 5.39
CA TRP A 204 -11.32 9.63 4.92
C TRP A 204 -10.29 9.27 3.85
N LEU A 205 -10.23 10.11 2.84
CA LEU A 205 -9.02 10.25 2.06
C LEU A 205 -8.00 10.93 2.99
N HIS A 206 -6.77 10.47 3.03
CA HIS A 206 -5.79 11.02 3.97
C HIS A 206 -4.88 12.06 3.31
N ASN A 207 -4.28 12.92 4.13
CA ASN A 207 -3.48 14.06 3.69
C ASN A 207 -2.06 13.72 3.23
N ARG A 208 -1.71 12.44 3.11
CA ARG A 208 -0.36 12.00 2.74
C ARG A 208 0.74 12.71 3.54
N MET A 209 0.58 12.75 4.87
CA MET A 209 1.51 13.43 5.78
C MET A 209 1.67 14.93 5.46
N SER A 210 0.59 15.58 5.05
CA SER A 210 0.59 17.00 4.64
C SER A 210 1.47 17.34 3.43
N GLN A 211 1.86 16.34 2.63
CA GLN A 211 2.66 16.55 1.43
C GLN A 211 1.85 17.06 0.21
N GLY A 212 0.52 16.99 0.27
CA GLY A 212 -0.38 17.46 -0.80
C GLY A 212 -0.95 18.83 -0.49
N ASP A 213 -0.69 19.82 -1.32
CA ASP A 213 -1.26 21.16 -1.16
C ASP A 213 -2.76 21.17 -1.42
N GLY A 214 -3.53 21.62 -0.42
CA GLY A 214 -4.86 22.20 -0.56
C GLY A 214 -6.01 21.36 -1.10
N VAL A 215 -5.76 20.22 -1.72
CA VAL A 215 -6.79 19.33 -2.30
C VAL A 215 -7.50 18.51 -1.23
N TRP A 216 -6.89 18.39 -0.10
CA TRP A 216 -7.35 17.61 1.04
C TRP A 216 -7.93 18.54 2.07
N THR A 217 -9.09 18.24 2.54
CA THR A 217 -9.57 18.81 3.80
C THR A 217 -8.48 18.54 4.83
N LYS A 218 -7.66 19.58 5.10
CA LYS A 218 -6.76 19.53 6.26
C LYS A 218 -7.62 19.04 7.40
N PRO A 219 -7.31 17.92 8.07
CA PRO A 219 -8.03 17.60 9.28
C PRO A 219 -7.92 18.83 10.14
N LYS A 220 -9.03 19.45 10.45
CA LYS A 220 -9.08 20.52 11.42
C LYS A 220 -8.37 19.95 12.65
N HIS A 221 -7.25 20.50 13.04
CA HIS A 221 -6.55 20.19 14.28
C HIS A 221 -5.63 18.96 14.32
N PHE A 222 -4.55 18.96 13.53
CA PHE A 222 -3.36 18.20 13.93
C PHE A 222 -2.24 19.18 14.30
N VAL A 223 -2.40 19.89 15.38
CA VAL A 223 -1.28 20.50 16.09
C VAL A 223 -0.97 19.56 17.22
N ILE A 224 0.13 18.83 17.12
CA ILE A 224 0.68 18.09 18.24
C ILE A 224 1.13 19.14 19.25
N ASN A 225 0.47 19.17 20.40
CA ASN A 225 0.96 19.94 21.51
C ASN A 225 2.09 19.17 22.21
N GLU A 226 2.86 19.86 23.05
CA GLU A 226 4.02 19.28 23.75
C GLU A 226 3.66 18.08 24.66
N ASN A 227 2.38 17.91 24.98
CA ASN A 227 1.85 16.83 25.80
C ASN A 227 1.35 15.64 25.01
N GLN A 228 1.45 15.65 23.68
CA GLN A 228 1.00 14.56 22.82
C GLN A 228 2.19 13.81 22.22
N PHE A 229 2.00 12.53 21.97
CA PHE A 229 2.94 11.68 21.24
C PHE A 229 2.19 10.73 20.29
N VAL A 230 2.87 10.33 19.22
CA VAL A 230 2.32 9.34 18.28
C VAL A 230 2.18 8.00 18.98
N GLN A 231 0.95 7.53 19.07
CA GLN A 231 0.63 6.22 19.64
C GLN A 231 0.65 5.14 18.57
N GLY A 232 0.26 5.48 17.35
CA GLY A 232 0.11 4.52 16.28
C GLY A 232 -0.46 5.10 15.00
N CYS A 233 -1.02 4.25 14.18
CA CYS A 233 -1.64 4.58 12.92
C CYS A 233 -2.97 3.86 12.79
N VAL A 234 -4.04 4.56 12.35
CA VAL A 234 -5.36 3.95 12.09
C VAL A 234 -5.33 2.87 11.01
N MET A 235 -4.28 2.83 10.22
CA MET A 235 -4.12 1.82 9.16
C MET A 235 -3.66 0.45 9.65
N ASP A 236 -3.33 0.29 10.89
CA ASP A 236 -2.73 -0.90 11.47
C ASP A 236 -1.22 -0.73 11.72
N MET A 237 -0.88 -0.49 12.97
CA MET A 237 0.52 -0.38 13.41
C MET A 237 1.34 -1.62 13.03
N GLY A 238 0.71 -2.79 13.09
CA GLY A 238 1.37 -4.02 12.68
C GLY A 238 1.90 -3.98 11.24
N LYS A 239 1.28 -3.22 10.34
CA LYS A 239 1.80 -3.08 8.96
C LYS A 239 3.07 -2.26 8.90
N ILE A 240 3.14 -1.15 9.63
CA ILE A 240 4.35 -0.33 9.66
C ILE A 240 5.50 -1.15 10.22
N LEU A 241 5.28 -1.90 11.30
CA LEU A 241 6.31 -2.65 12.00
C LEU A 241 6.78 -3.93 11.29
N ARG A 242 6.13 -4.37 10.22
CA ARG A 242 6.48 -5.59 9.46
C ARG A 242 6.80 -5.35 8.00
N ARG A 243 6.57 -4.12 7.49
CA ARG A 243 6.69 -3.78 6.09
C ARG A 243 7.87 -2.86 5.84
N ILE A 244 8.66 -3.20 4.83
CA ILE A 244 9.62 -2.28 4.25
C ILE A 244 9.02 -1.67 2.98
N GLU A 245 9.13 -0.34 2.84
CA GLU A 245 8.61 0.43 1.70
C GLU A 245 9.78 0.96 0.87
N ILE A 246 9.87 0.54 -0.39
CA ILE A 246 11.01 0.83 -1.27
C ILE A 246 10.53 1.60 -2.50
N LEU A 247 11.16 2.73 -2.76
CA LEU A 247 10.93 3.57 -3.93
C LEU A 247 11.59 2.97 -5.18
N VAL A 248 11.24 3.51 -6.34
CA VAL A 248 11.74 3.07 -7.65
C VAL A 248 13.27 3.12 -7.80
N ASP A 249 13.94 3.96 -7.02
CA ASP A 249 15.39 4.08 -7.00
C ASP A 249 16.09 3.21 -5.94
N GLY A 250 15.31 2.43 -5.19
CA GLY A 250 15.82 1.56 -4.12
C GLY A 250 15.87 2.20 -2.74
N THR A 251 15.52 3.47 -2.58
CA THR A 251 15.47 4.13 -1.26
C THR A 251 14.34 3.57 -0.42
N ALA A 252 14.63 3.20 0.82
CA ALA A 252 13.62 2.80 1.79
C ALA A 252 13.10 4.00 2.58
N VAL A 253 11.77 4.05 2.74
CA VAL A 253 11.06 5.10 3.50
C VAL A 253 10.19 4.49 4.59
N LEU A 254 9.74 5.32 5.55
CA LEU A 254 9.03 4.85 6.73
C LEU A 254 7.71 4.14 6.40
N CYS A 255 6.92 4.70 5.49
CA CYS A 255 5.61 4.13 5.17
C CYS A 255 5.13 4.48 3.76
N CYS A 256 4.01 3.86 3.36
CA CYS A 256 3.40 4.04 2.04
C CYS A 256 2.91 5.46 1.75
N ASP A 257 2.83 6.34 2.74
CA ASP A 257 2.36 7.72 2.56
C ASP A 257 3.50 8.73 2.36
N ASP A 258 4.73 8.31 2.60
CA ASP A 258 5.92 9.13 2.31
C ASP A 258 6.23 9.10 0.80
N ALA A 259 5.66 10.07 0.08
CA ALA A 259 5.79 10.16 -1.37
C ALA A 259 7.00 10.98 -1.81
N THR A 260 7.49 11.87 -0.95
CA THR A 260 8.52 12.86 -1.28
C THR A 260 9.87 12.58 -0.65
N LYS A 261 10.06 11.36 -0.12
CA LYS A 261 11.29 10.96 0.61
C LYS A 261 11.60 11.89 1.80
N LEU A 262 10.60 12.23 2.60
CA LEU A 262 10.83 12.95 3.86
C LEU A 262 11.63 12.10 4.85
N THR A 263 11.60 10.77 4.66
CA THR A 263 12.44 9.83 5.40
C THR A 263 13.34 9.07 4.44
N ASP A 264 14.55 8.73 4.89
CA ASP A 264 15.52 7.95 4.12
C ASP A 264 16.28 7.03 5.09
N TYR A 265 16.12 5.73 4.92
CA TYR A 265 16.79 4.70 5.73
C TYR A 265 17.89 3.96 4.96
N GLY A 266 18.23 4.46 3.78
CA GLY A 266 19.25 3.94 2.90
C GLY A 266 18.70 3.21 1.67
N ASN A 267 19.59 2.97 0.73
CA ASN A 267 19.30 2.30 -0.54
C ASN A 267 19.52 0.79 -0.41
N VAL A 268 18.48 -0.01 -0.74
CA VAL A 268 18.57 -1.48 -0.62
C VAL A 268 19.52 -2.11 -1.61
N PHE A 269 19.80 -1.47 -2.73
CA PHE A 269 20.76 -1.98 -3.73
C PHE A 269 22.22 -1.79 -3.29
N GLU A 270 22.47 -0.81 -2.43
CA GLU A 270 23.80 -0.50 -1.89
C GLU A 270 24.06 -1.21 -0.56
N LEU A 271 23.09 -1.14 0.37
CA LEU A 271 23.25 -1.60 1.74
C LEU A 271 22.65 -2.99 2.00
N GLY A 272 21.77 -3.46 1.09
CA GLY A 272 20.97 -4.67 1.30
C GLY A 272 19.77 -4.47 2.24
N ILE A 273 18.74 -5.30 2.07
CA ILE A 273 17.46 -5.17 2.82
C ILE A 273 17.68 -5.27 4.33
N GLU A 274 18.55 -6.18 4.79
CA GLU A 274 18.76 -6.42 6.22
C GLU A 274 19.34 -5.19 6.94
N LYS A 275 20.32 -4.53 6.32
CA LYS A 275 20.92 -3.32 6.92
C LYS A 275 19.95 -2.16 6.91
N VAL A 276 19.25 -1.96 5.80
CA VAL A 276 18.22 -0.92 5.67
C VAL A 276 17.08 -1.14 6.67
N TRP A 277 16.66 -2.40 6.87
CA TRP A 277 15.67 -2.74 7.88
C TRP A 277 16.14 -2.38 9.30
N LYS A 278 17.40 -2.64 9.63
CA LYS A 278 17.97 -2.24 10.94
C LYS A 278 17.93 -0.72 11.14
N ASN A 279 18.26 0.04 10.09
CA ASN A 279 18.17 1.51 10.16
C ASN A 279 16.72 1.96 10.40
N LEU A 280 15.75 1.33 9.72
CA LEU A 280 14.32 1.62 9.89
C LEU A 280 13.80 1.22 11.29
N GLN A 281 14.36 0.18 11.89
CA GLN A 281 13.98 -0.28 13.23
C GLN A 281 14.22 0.75 14.33
N GLU A 282 15.15 1.67 14.18
CA GLU A 282 15.35 2.76 15.16
C GLU A 282 14.09 3.64 15.26
N GLU A 283 13.48 4.00 14.12
CA GLU A 283 12.19 4.70 14.11
C GLU A 283 11.04 3.82 14.62
N HIS A 284 11.01 2.54 14.22
CA HIS A 284 10.02 1.60 14.70
C HIS A 284 10.08 1.45 16.21
N LYS A 285 11.28 1.44 16.79
CA LYS A 285 11.48 1.39 18.24
C LYS A 285 10.90 2.63 18.92
N LEU A 286 11.20 3.83 18.41
CA LEU A 286 10.65 5.07 18.95
C LEU A 286 9.11 5.10 18.90
N ILE A 287 8.51 4.59 17.81
CA ILE A 287 7.06 4.48 17.68
C ILE A 287 6.50 3.44 18.65
N TYR A 288 7.16 2.28 18.76
CA TYR A 288 6.72 1.17 19.59
C TYR A 288 6.80 1.48 21.08
N ASP A 289 7.94 1.97 21.54
CA ASP A 289 8.19 2.26 22.96
C ASP A 289 7.33 3.42 23.48
N ARG A 290 6.69 4.16 22.57
CA ARG A 290 5.87 5.33 22.91
C ARG A 290 6.62 6.37 23.73
N VAL A 291 7.94 6.32 23.68
CA VAL A 291 8.80 7.25 24.40
C VAL A 291 8.74 8.59 23.69
N TYR A 292 8.29 9.60 24.39
CA TYR A 292 8.39 10.96 23.90
C TYR A 292 9.86 11.40 24.00
N SER A 293 10.44 11.73 22.86
CA SER A 293 11.77 12.29 22.77
C SER A 293 11.80 13.44 21.77
N GLU A 294 12.83 14.29 21.83
CA GLU A 294 13.03 15.34 20.83
C GLU A 294 13.12 14.78 19.39
N ALA A 295 13.66 13.56 19.24
CA ALA A 295 13.67 12.86 17.96
C ALA A 295 12.25 12.58 17.44
N LYS A 296 11.31 12.24 18.32
CA LYS A 296 9.89 12.03 17.94
C LYS A 296 9.18 13.31 17.52
N LYS A 297 9.62 14.50 17.95
CA LYS A 297 9.06 15.75 17.45
C LYS A 297 9.25 15.91 15.94
N LYS A 298 10.29 15.28 15.38
CA LYS A 298 10.61 15.29 13.94
C LYS A 298 9.97 14.14 13.16
N LEU A 299 9.26 13.22 13.85
CA LEU A 299 8.64 12.08 13.19
C LEU A 299 7.57 12.55 12.20
N ILE A 300 7.66 12.09 10.96
CA ILE A 300 6.74 12.44 9.88
C ILE A 300 5.27 12.15 10.24
N CYS A 301 5.01 11.15 11.09
CA CYS A 301 3.69 10.84 11.61
C CYS A 301 3.04 12.00 12.38
N ASN A 302 3.81 12.95 12.86
CA ASN A 302 3.32 14.10 13.62
C ASN A 302 2.39 15.01 12.78
N THR A 303 2.51 14.98 11.47
CA THR A 303 1.66 15.74 10.54
C THR A 303 0.66 14.87 9.80
N CYS A 304 0.63 13.57 10.08
CA CYS A 304 -0.17 12.60 9.36
C CYS A 304 -1.60 12.49 9.92
N SER A 305 -2.62 12.65 9.07
CA SER A 305 -4.03 12.49 9.44
C SER A 305 -4.42 11.07 9.87
N ARG A 306 -3.55 10.09 9.66
CA ARG A 306 -3.73 8.70 10.09
C ARG A 306 -3.06 8.36 11.40
N ALA A 307 -2.22 9.24 11.91
CA ALA A 307 -1.60 9.02 13.20
C ALA A 307 -2.65 9.10 14.32
N THR A 308 -2.50 8.22 15.29
CA THR A 308 -3.23 8.29 16.55
C THR A 308 -2.31 8.81 17.63
N PHE A 309 -2.84 9.65 18.51
CA PHE A 309 -2.08 10.34 19.54
C PHE A 309 -2.64 10.01 20.92
N LYS A 310 -1.77 10.00 21.93
CA LYS A 310 -2.12 9.98 23.34
C LYS A 310 -1.48 11.13 24.08
N ILE A 311 -2.08 11.51 25.21
CA ILE A 311 -1.54 12.48 26.15
C ILE A 311 -0.50 11.79 27.04
N LYS A 312 0.54 12.51 27.47
CA LYS A 312 1.66 11.97 28.27
C LYS A 312 1.23 11.31 29.59
N GLU A 313 0.14 11.76 30.19
CA GLU A 313 -0.37 11.25 31.47
C GLU A 313 -0.93 9.82 31.37
N ASP A 314 -1.27 9.36 30.19
CA ASP A 314 -1.86 8.03 29.93
C ASP A 314 -0.82 6.92 29.64
N GLN A 315 0.43 7.06 30.06
CA GLN A 315 1.50 6.09 29.73
C GLN A 315 1.26 4.67 30.28
N ALA A 316 0.28 4.49 31.17
CA ALA A 316 0.02 3.22 31.86
C ALA A 316 -0.93 2.26 31.17
N SER A 317 -1.63 2.65 30.08
CA SER A 317 -2.63 1.77 29.45
C SER A 317 -2.12 1.08 28.19
N THR A 318 -2.05 -0.20 28.32
CA THR A 318 -1.86 -1.37 27.46
C THR A 318 -2.10 -1.19 25.95
N ILE A 319 -1.11 -1.66 25.17
CA ILE A 319 -1.26 -2.01 23.75
C ILE A 319 -2.09 -3.30 23.66
N THR A 320 -3.36 -3.21 23.39
CA THR A 320 -4.20 -4.34 23.00
C THR A 320 -4.54 -4.23 21.52
N GLY A 321 -3.69 -4.68 20.65
CA GLY A 321 -3.97 -4.79 19.23
C GLY A 321 -3.04 -5.81 18.59
N ASN A 322 -3.56 -7.00 18.31
CA ASN A 322 -3.03 -8.06 17.41
C ASN A 322 -1.51 -8.31 17.34
N GLN A 323 -0.78 -8.07 18.42
CA GLN A 323 0.65 -8.37 18.52
C GLN A 323 0.92 -9.89 18.49
N ASN A 324 0.00 -10.68 19.01
CA ASN A 324 0.15 -12.15 19.06
C ASN A 324 0.19 -12.81 17.67
N THR A 325 -0.45 -12.22 16.67
CA THR A 325 -0.47 -12.79 15.32
C THR A 325 0.87 -12.64 14.59
N VAL A 326 1.64 -11.60 14.91
CA VAL A 326 2.93 -11.36 14.25
C VAL A 326 4.04 -12.20 14.89
N LEU A 327 4.04 -12.36 16.21
CA LEU A 327 5.01 -13.19 16.93
C LEU A 327 4.80 -14.70 16.67
N SER A 328 3.56 -15.15 16.46
CA SER A 328 3.28 -16.56 16.14
C SER A 328 3.87 -17.01 14.80
N MET A 329 4.19 -16.09 13.89
CA MET A 329 4.84 -16.41 12.62
C MET A 329 6.29 -16.89 12.76
N PHE A 330 6.93 -16.60 13.89
CA PHE A 330 8.33 -16.98 14.18
C PHE A 330 8.44 -18.18 15.12
N ASN A 331 7.37 -18.52 15.87
CA ASN A 331 7.38 -19.58 16.88
C ASN A 331 6.69 -20.89 16.44
N SER A 332 6.21 -20.96 15.19
CA SER A 332 5.55 -22.14 14.61
C SER A 332 6.36 -22.73 13.38
#